data_75296400e521e23c3ae873a016f53005
#
_entry.id   75296400e521e23c3ae873a016f53005
#
_cell.length_a   1.000
_cell.length_b   1.000
_cell.length_c   1.000
_cell.angle_alpha   90.00
_cell.angle_beta   90.00
_cell.angle_gamma   90.00
#
_symmetry.space_group_name_H-M   'P 1'
#
loop_
_entity.id
_entity.type
_entity.pdbx_description
1 polymer ?
#
loop_
_entity_poly.entity_id
_entity_poly.type
_entity_poly.pdbx_seq_one_letter_code
_entity_poly.pdbx_strand_id
1 'polypeptide(L)'
;EGAKVDRVNYNASRIWKLYGTVNRKGDNTPERPHRVAKLLLGKAGGLVTERQMEAIGGSVPQQPSGRVSAKQKRQREALDLWLARHDLDVEGPLPWKGKGRRWKFGVCPWDATHTDTSAFLVQFNDGGIAAGCHHNACEGKCWKDLTNEYGPLFEKKKKKAPSLPQPTVATGLELTDMGNAQRMIRLHGTSIRYVGDKDTWRVWNGVRWEPDIMGLLTEKAKAAIRLIRQEAAAEPDQDAQAKVVKWAHKSQDVSRVRAMVSLARTEPGVGVTSGVWDMDPLLLNMENGTLNLDTGELHEHRKEDLITKVCNVKHDPDAKSPLWESFVREILLDNEDLISYVQRACGSMLTADTSDQVLFFFLGTGANGKSTFLNVLQRIMGTYGRQAAPELLATKRNGDSQHPTGIADLQGARFVVSAEIERGAYLSEALVKQLTGEDLLKARFMRQDFFEFRASHHIFIAANHKPIIRGNDDGIWRRIHLIPFDLTVPAEERDRALQGKLLEESAGILNWLVEGCRKWREDGLNPPEIVLEKTQEYRSSMDLLKEFLESYCVVALPQECLAKDLYAAYLEWATEHDEIPVKRRLFNMMLDERGFGRRRSGKGLHRTGIGLKAGHVSTFNLRAFH
;
A
#
# COMPACT_ATOMS: atom_id res chain seq x y z
N GLU A 1 -26.09 31.85 -17.56
CA GLU A 1 -25.27 32.22 -16.37
C GLU A 1 -24.55 30.95 -15.92
N GLY A 2 -23.22 30.96 -16.09
CA GLY A 2 -22.33 29.85 -16.18
C GLY A 2 -22.22 28.90 -14.99
N ALA A 3 -22.98 27.84 -14.99
CA ALA A 3 -22.67 26.68 -14.19
C ALA A 3 -21.43 25.99 -14.73
N LYS A 4 -20.31 26.05 -13.99
CA LYS A 4 -19.12 25.26 -14.31
C LYS A 4 -19.45 23.79 -14.09
N VAL A 5 -19.58 23.04 -15.18
CA VAL A 5 -19.63 21.56 -15.11
C VAL A 5 -18.23 21.07 -14.74
N ASP A 6 -18.11 20.38 -13.62
CA ASP A 6 -16.86 19.75 -13.19
C ASP A 6 -16.47 18.61 -14.16
N ARG A 7 -15.45 18.86 -14.98
CA ARG A 7 -14.93 17.93 -15.99
C ARG A 7 -14.10 16.78 -15.39
N VAL A 8 -13.74 16.85 -14.11
CA VAL A 8 -12.88 15.86 -13.44
C VAL A 8 -13.67 14.64 -12.98
N ASN A 9 -14.98 14.76 -12.83
CA ASN A 9 -15.86 13.70 -12.35
C ASN A 9 -16.51 12.85 -13.45
N TYR A 10 -15.93 12.78 -14.65
CA TYR A 10 -16.41 11.89 -15.70
C TYR A 10 -15.94 10.44 -15.46
N ASN A 11 -16.55 9.82 -14.45
CA ASN A 11 -16.38 8.38 -14.21
C ASN A 11 -17.66 7.67 -14.64
N ALA A 12 -17.56 6.78 -15.61
CA ALA A 12 -18.68 6.01 -16.16
C ALA A 12 -19.42 5.15 -15.11
N SER A 13 -18.83 4.93 -13.93
CA SER A 13 -19.44 4.22 -12.81
C SER A 13 -20.32 5.09 -11.90
N ARG A 14 -20.29 6.43 -12.02
CA ARG A 14 -21.14 7.34 -11.24
C ARG A 14 -22.39 7.70 -12.05
N ILE A 15 -23.49 7.04 -11.74
CA ILE A 15 -24.80 7.38 -12.29
C ILE A 15 -25.33 8.61 -11.55
N TRP A 16 -25.30 9.77 -12.21
CA TRP A 16 -25.96 10.97 -11.69
C TRP A 16 -27.48 10.80 -11.80
N LYS A 17 -28.17 10.95 -10.68
CA LYS A 17 -29.63 10.94 -10.67
C LYS A 17 -30.14 12.28 -11.16
N LEU A 18 -30.79 12.30 -12.31
CA LEU A 18 -31.56 13.47 -12.75
C LEU A 18 -32.84 13.55 -11.92
N TYR A 19 -33.16 14.75 -11.41
CA TYR A 19 -34.40 14.99 -10.68
C TYR A 19 -35.60 14.66 -11.57
N GLY A 20 -36.60 13.98 -11.01
CA GLY A 20 -37.79 13.52 -11.74
C GLY A 20 -37.66 12.13 -12.37
N THR A 21 -36.47 11.54 -12.42
CA THR A 21 -36.29 10.18 -12.95
C THR A 21 -36.56 9.12 -11.89
N VAL A 22 -37.15 7.99 -12.31
CA VAL A 22 -37.36 6.82 -11.46
C VAL A 22 -36.05 6.03 -11.37
N ASN A 23 -35.60 5.75 -10.15
CA ASN A 23 -34.46 4.86 -9.96
C ASN A 23 -34.92 3.41 -10.15
N ARG A 24 -34.55 2.80 -11.27
CA ARG A 24 -34.90 1.42 -11.66
C ARG A 24 -33.70 0.47 -11.56
N LYS A 25 -32.83 0.65 -10.55
CA LYS A 25 -31.72 -0.27 -10.33
C LYS A 25 -32.18 -1.42 -9.42
N GLY A 26 -32.19 -2.63 -9.94
CA GLY A 26 -32.68 -3.85 -9.27
C GLY A 26 -34.20 -4.02 -9.37
N ASP A 27 -34.74 -5.07 -8.74
CA ASP A 27 -36.15 -5.36 -8.73
C ASP A 27 -36.94 -4.38 -7.85
N ASN A 28 -38.19 -4.13 -8.22
CA ASN A 28 -39.11 -3.29 -7.46
C ASN A 28 -39.81 -4.13 -6.39
N THR A 29 -39.22 -4.20 -5.20
CA THR A 29 -39.78 -4.95 -4.06
C THR A 29 -40.36 -4.00 -3.01
N PRO A 30 -41.23 -4.48 -2.09
CA PRO A 30 -41.73 -3.68 -0.98
C PRO A 30 -40.62 -3.08 -0.10
N GLU A 31 -39.52 -3.82 0.08
CA GLU A 31 -38.36 -3.40 0.87
C GLU A 31 -37.40 -2.46 0.09
N ARG A 32 -37.43 -2.56 -1.24
CA ARG A 32 -36.60 -1.73 -2.17
C ARG A 32 -37.43 -1.17 -3.31
N PRO A 33 -38.40 -0.30 -3.05
CA PRO A 33 -39.23 0.26 -4.13
C PRO A 33 -38.41 1.20 -5.03
N HIS A 34 -38.76 1.20 -6.30
CA HIS A 34 -38.26 2.20 -7.24
C HIS A 34 -38.71 3.58 -6.79
N ARG A 35 -37.77 4.51 -6.59
CA ARG A 35 -38.03 5.84 -6.06
C ARG A 35 -37.73 6.92 -7.10
N VAL A 36 -38.59 7.92 -7.19
CA VAL A 36 -38.35 9.11 -8.00
C VAL A 36 -37.36 10.03 -7.27
N ALA A 37 -36.32 10.47 -7.98
CA ALA A 37 -35.41 11.47 -7.46
C ALA A 37 -36.14 12.82 -7.37
N LYS A 38 -36.27 13.40 -6.15
CA LYS A 38 -36.94 14.67 -5.91
C LYS A 38 -35.93 15.72 -5.46
N LEU A 39 -36.11 16.95 -5.91
CA LEU A 39 -35.38 18.11 -5.36
C LEU A 39 -36.08 18.53 -4.06
N LEU A 40 -35.38 18.44 -2.93
CA LEU A 40 -35.93 18.77 -1.63
C LEU A 40 -35.78 20.27 -1.27
N LEU A 41 -34.93 21.01 -1.99
CA LEU A 41 -34.67 22.44 -1.75
C LEU A 41 -34.44 23.18 -3.07
N GLY A 42 -35.26 24.16 -3.37
CA GLY A 42 -35.12 25.06 -4.52
C GLY A 42 -36.48 25.45 -5.14
N LYS A 43 -36.56 26.64 -5.72
CA LYS A 43 -37.72 27.03 -6.54
C LYS A 43 -37.77 26.10 -7.74
N ALA A 44 -38.93 25.49 -7.98
CA ALA A 44 -39.13 24.61 -9.13
C ALA A 44 -38.92 25.41 -10.44
N GLY A 45 -37.75 25.25 -11.03
CA GLY A 45 -37.59 25.53 -12.46
C GLY A 45 -38.28 24.40 -13.23
N GLY A 46 -38.88 24.69 -14.38
CA GLY A 46 -39.58 23.72 -15.20
C GLY A 46 -38.73 22.50 -15.54
N LEU A 47 -39.36 21.37 -15.86
CA LEU A 47 -38.70 20.16 -16.32
C LEU A 47 -37.75 20.46 -17.48
N VAL A 48 -36.53 19.96 -17.41
CA VAL A 48 -35.58 20.05 -18.53
C VAL A 48 -36.17 19.27 -19.71
N THR A 49 -36.40 19.95 -20.82
CA THR A 49 -36.99 19.34 -22.02
C THR A 49 -35.95 18.47 -22.75
N GLU A 50 -36.41 17.49 -23.51
CA GLU A 50 -35.56 16.63 -24.33
C GLU A 50 -34.66 17.45 -25.25
N ARG A 51 -35.16 18.54 -25.82
CA ARG A 51 -34.44 19.49 -26.69
C ARG A 51 -33.30 20.23 -25.92
N GLN A 52 -33.48 20.50 -24.62
CA GLN A 52 -32.42 21.07 -23.77
C GLN A 52 -31.36 20.03 -23.43
N MET A 53 -31.75 18.76 -23.26
CA MET A 53 -30.82 17.66 -23.05
C MET A 53 -29.99 17.38 -24.32
N GLU A 54 -30.61 17.44 -25.51
CA GLU A 54 -29.92 17.32 -26.79
C GLU A 54 -28.96 18.47 -27.04
N ALA A 55 -29.32 19.71 -26.67
CA ALA A 55 -28.44 20.87 -26.79
C ALA A 55 -27.21 20.76 -25.85
N ILE A 56 -27.37 20.18 -24.66
CA ILE A 56 -26.24 19.88 -23.75
C ILE A 56 -25.38 18.74 -24.32
N GLY A 57 -26.00 17.72 -24.88
CA GLY A 57 -25.30 16.59 -25.54
C GLY A 57 -24.53 17.02 -26.79
N GLY A 58 -25.10 17.95 -27.59
CA GLY A 58 -24.45 18.49 -28.79
C GLY A 58 -23.27 19.45 -28.52
N SER A 59 -23.16 20.00 -27.33
CA SER A 59 -22.04 20.88 -26.93
C SER A 59 -20.78 20.12 -26.48
N VAL A 60 -20.83 18.80 -26.37
CA VAL A 60 -19.65 17.98 -26.13
C VAL A 60 -18.93 17.80 -27.45
N PRO A 61 -17.67 18.23 -27.63
CA PRO A 61 -16.92 18.01 -28.86
C PRO A 61 -16.88 16.50 -29.13
N GLN A 62 -17.48 16.06 -30.23
CA GLN A 62 -17.22 14.72 -30.74
C GLN A 62 -15.74 14.68 -31.12
N GLN A 63 -14.97 13.87 -30.39
CA GLN A 63 -13.62 13.57 -30.85
C GLN A 63 -13.73 12.94 -32.25
N PRO A 64 -12.99 13.45 -33.24
CA PRO A 64 -12.99 12.85 -34.56
C PRO A 64 -12.59 11.38 -34.41
N SER A 65 -13.22 10.51 -35.22
CA SER A 65 -12.91 9.09 -35.34
C SER A 65 -11.44 8.90 -35.73
N GLY A 66 -10.57 9.03 -34.74
CA GLY A 66 -9.13 8.89 -34.88
C GLY A 66 -8.78 7.45 -35.23
N ARG A 67 -7.81 7.26 -36.11
CA ARG A 67 -7.22 5.96 -36.42
C ARG A 67 -6.95 5.20 -35.12
N VAL A 68 -7.53 4.00 -35.02
CA VAL A 68 -7.31 3.08 -33.89
C VAL A 68 -5.81 2.90 -33.70
N SER A 69 -5.29 3.24 -32.54
CA SER A 69 -3.85 3.13 -32.27
C SER A 69 -3.42 1.66 -32.34
N ALA A 70 -2.17 1.40 -32.67
CA ALA A 70 -1.62 0.05 -32.73
C ALA A 70 -1.83 -0.71 -31.40
N LYS A 71 -1.82 0.00 -30.27
CA LYS A 71 -2.10 -0.53 -28.92
C LYS A 71 -3.57 -0.99 -28.80
N GLN A 72 -4.52 -0.20 -29.29
CA GLN A 72 -5.94 -0.51 -29.25
C GLN A 72 -6.29 -1.68 -30.19
N LYS A 73 -5.66 -1.74 -31.37
CA LYS A 73 -5.80 -2.87 -32.30
C LYS A 73 -5.32 -4.17 -31.65
N ARG A 74 -4.16 -4.14 -31.00
CA ARG A 74 -3.59 -5.30 -30.27
C ARG A 74 -4.49 -5.75 -29.11
N GLN A 75 -5.12 -4.83 -28.38
CA GLN A 75 -6.06 -5.18 -27.31
C GLN A 75 -7.37 -5.78 -27.86
N ARG A 76 -7.83 -5.32 -29.01
CA ARG A 76 -9.00 -5.92 -29.68
C ARG A 76 -8.74 -7.36 -30.13
N GLU A 77 -7.63 -7.58 -30.80
CA GLU A 77 -7.21 -8.92 -31.25
C GLU A 77 -6.97 -9.87 -30.05
N ALA A 78 -6.43 -9.38 -28.95
CA ALA A 78 -6.19 -10.18 -27.76
C ALA A 78 -7.49 -10.66 -27.10
N LEU A 79 -8.55 -9.83 -27.07
CA LEU A 79 -9.84 -10.24 -26.50
C LEU A 79 -10.56 -11.26 -27.38
N ASP A 80 -10.52 -11.09 -28.69
CA ASP A 80 -11.10 -12.05 -29.62
C ASP A 80 -10.41 -13.42 -29.52
N LEU A 81 -9.08 -13.44 -29.40
CA LEU A 81 -8.30 -14.65 -29.17
C LEU A 81 -8.56 -15.27 -27.79
N TRP A 82 -8.74 -14.45 -26.76
CA TRP A 82 -9.03 -14.92 -25.41
C TRP A 82 -10.40 -15.61 -25.35
N LEU A 83 -11.43 -15.03 -25.95
CA LEU A 83 -12.77 -15.62 -26.04
C LEU A 83 -12.74 -16.96 -26.78
N ALA A 84 -12.02 -17.02 -27.92
CA ALA A 84 -11.88 -18.25 -28.71
C ALA A 84 -11.09 -19.35 -27.96
N ARG A 85 -10.10 -18.97 -27.15
CA ARG A 85 -9.28 -19.93 -26.38
C ARG A 85 -10.08 -20.65 -25.30
N HIS A 86 -11.03 -19.96 -24.68
CA HIS A 86 -11.80 -20.48 -23.55
C HIS A 86 -13.14 -21.07 -23.95
N ASP A 87 -13.41 -21.18 -25.27
CA ASP A 87 -14.63 -21.78 -25.84
C ASP A 87 -15.91 -21.26 -25.18
N LEU A 88 -15.95 -19.95 -24.91
CA LEU A 88 -17.07 -19.30 -24.27
C LEU A 88 -18.21 -19.11 -25.30
N ASP A 89 -19.41 -19.59 -24.95
CA ASP A 89 -20.60 -19.42 -25.77
C ASP A 89 -21.07 -17.96 -25.78
N VAL A 90 -20.56 -17.19 -26.75
CA VAL A 90 -20.83 -15.74 -26.86
C VAL A 90 -21.34 -15.36 -28.26
N GLU A 91 -22.42 -14.61 -28.30
CA GLU A 91 -22.91 -13.94 -29.49
C GLU A 91 -22.25 -12.57 -29.65
N GLY A 92 -21.53 -12.32 -30.73
CA GLY A 92 -20.89 -11.04 -31.01
C GLY A 92 -19.58 -11.17 -31.79
N PRO A 93 -18.82 -10.04 -31.97
CA PRO A 93 -19.05 -8.72 -31.37
C PRO A 93 -20.15 -7.89 -32.06
N LEU A 94 -21.06 -7.37 -31.26
CA LEU A 94 -22.09 -6.44 -31.71
C LEU A 94 -21.67 -4.97 -31.43
N PRO A 95 -22.01 -4.00 -32.30
CA PRO A 95 -21.76 -2.59 -31.99
C PRO A 95 -22.49 -2.16 -30.72
N TRP A 96 -21.81 -1.43 -29.82
CA TRP A 96 -22.39 -0.98 -28.57
C TRP A 96 -22.40 0.55 -28.46
N LYS A 97 -23.54 1.16 -28.76
CA LYS A 97 -23.86 2.60 -28.59
C LYS A 97 -22.75 3.57 -29.07
N GLY A 98 -22.04 3.24 -30.16
CA GLY A 98 -20.90 4.04 -30.65
C GLY A 98 -19.66 4.08 -29.72
N LYS A 99 -19.72 3.41 -28.55
CA LYS A 99 -18.67 3.46 -27.50
C LYS A 99 -17.77 2.23 -27.45
N GLY A 100 -18.06 1.20 -28.26
CA GLY A 100 -17.28 -0.03 -28.26
C GLY A 100 -17.96 -1.22 -28.90
N ARG A 101 -17.56 -2.42 -28.51
CA ARG A 101 -18.08 -3.72 -28.94
C ARG A 101 -18.67 -4.47 -27.76
N ARG A 102 -19.74 -5.25 -27.96
CA ARG A 102 -20.37 -6.07 -26.92
C ARG A 102 -20.55 -7.51 -27.39
N TRP A 103 -20.38 -8.43 -26.45
CA TRP A 103 -20.77 -9.83 -26.58
C TRP A 103 -21.83 -10.14 -25.53
N LYS A 104 -22.73 -11.04 -25.88
CA LYS A 104 -23.70 -11.62 -24.97
C LYS A 104 -23.34 -13.09 -24.76
N PHE A 105 -23.40 -13.54 -23.52
CA PHE A 105 -23.22 -14.96 -23.23
C PHE A 105 -24.54 -15.70 -23.44
N GLY A 106 -24.51 -16.85 -24.10
CA GLY A 106 -25.66 -17.75 -24.22
C GLY A 106 -26.00 -18.34 -22.86
N VAL A 107 -24.99 -18.72 -22.10
CA VAL A 107 -25.09 -19.14 -20.68
C VAL A 107 -24.23 -18.21 -19.84
N CYS A 108 -24.74 -17.79 -18.69
CA CYS A 108 -23.99 -16.92 -17.78
C CYS A 108 -22.74 -17.63 -17.26
N PRO A 109 -21.54 -17.04 -17.36
CA PRO A 109 -20.31 -17.69 -16.92
C PRO A 109 -20.21 -17.86 -15.40
N TRP A 110 -21.05 -17.19 -14.61
CA TRP A 110 -21.06 -17.28 -13.15
C TRP A 110 -22.22 -18.09 -12.58
N ASP A 111 -23.22 -18.40 -13.38
CA ASP A 111 -24.37 -19.22 -12.97
C ASP A 111 -25.00 -19.87 -14.21
N ALA A 112 -24.77 -21.15 -14.37
CA ALA A 112 -25.23 -21.93 -15.52
C ALA A 112 -26.77 -22.02 -15.64
N THR A 113 -27.53 -21.63 -14.63
CA THR A 113 -29.00 -21.57 -14.67
C THR A 113 -29.52 -20.35 -15.42
N HIS A 114 -28.66 -19.33 -15.63
CA HIS A 114 -29.02 -18.12 -16.39
C HIS A 114 -28.72 -18.28 -17.89
N THR A 115 -29.71 -18.63 -18.65
CA THR A 115 -29.62 -18.90 -20.12
C THR A 115 -30.34 -17.87 -20.99
N ASP A 116 -30.74 -16.74 -20.41
CA ASP A 116 -31.55 -15.69 -21.05
C ASP A 116 -30.74 -14.56 -21.71
N THR A 117 -29.46 -14.76 -21.94
CA THR A 117 -28.53 -13.77 -22.52
C THR A 117 -28.35 -12.48 -21.70
N SER A 118 -28.64 -12.53 -20.40
CA SER A 118 -28.48 -11.39 -19.48
C SER A 118 -27.02 -11.11 -19.10
N ALA A 119 -26.12 -12.07 -19.29
CA ALA A 119 -24.69 -11.88 -19.09
C ALA A 119 -24.04 -11.26 -20.34
N PHE A 120 -23.12 -10.33 -20.10
CA PHE A 120 -22.51 -9.55 -21.17
C PHE A 120 -21.03 -9.25 -20.93
N LEU A 121 -20.31 -9.04 -22.03
CA LEU A 121 -18.96 -8.51 -22.08
C LEU A 121 -18.94 -7.28 -22.98
N VAL A 122 -18.30 -6.20 -22.57
CA VAL A 122 -18.15 -4.96 -23.33
C VAL A 122 -16.68 -4.59 -23.41
N GLN A 123 -16.21 -4.28 -24.61
CA GLN A 123 -14.92 -3.64 -24.81
C GLN A 123 -15.12 -2.22 -25.34
N PHE A 124 -14.68 -1.24 -24.58
CA PHE A 124 -14.75 0.17 -24.93
C PHE A 124 -13.73 0.56 -26.00
N ASN A 125 -13.97 1.69 -26.67
CA ASN A 125 -13.05 2.20 -27.70
C ASN A 125 -11.68 2.59 -27.14
N ASP A 126 -11.56 2.95 -25.86
CA ASP A 126 -10.31 3.23 -25.16
C ASP A 126 -9.53 1.96 -24.78
N GLY A 127 -10.11 0.78 -24.96
CA GLY A 127 -9.53 -0.52 -24.64
C GLY A 127 -9.98 -1.07 -23.29
N GLY A 128 -10.73 -0.31 -22.48
CA GLY A 128 -11.33 -0.80 -21.23
C GLY A 128 -12.26 -1.99 -21.49
N ILE A 129 -12.34 -2.94 -20.56
CA ILE A 129 -13.22 -4.10 -20.63
C ILE A 129 -14.10 -4.15 -19.39
N ALA A 130 -15.38 -4.42 -19.58
CA ALA A 130 -16.33 -4.66 -18.51
C ALA A 130 -17.14 -5.92 -18.81
N ALA A 131 -17.45 -6.69 -17.79
CA ALA A 131 -18.35 -7.84 -17.87
C ALA A 131 -19.34 -7.79 -16.70
N GLY A 132 -20.48 -8.46 -16.84
CA GLY A 132 -21.48 -8.52 -15.79
C GLY A 132 -22.68 -9.36 -16.21
N CYS A 133 -23.56 -9.63 -15.25
CA CYS A 133 -24.86 -10.23 -15.46
C CYS A 133 -25.93 -9.36 -14.81
N HIS A 134 -27.13 -9.32 -15.39
CA HIS A 134 -28.23 -8.50 -14.89
C HIS A 134 -29.04 -9.17 -13.77
N HIS A 135 -28.78 -10.43 -13.46
CA HIS A 135 -29.45 -11.15 -12.38
C HIS A 135 -28.90 -10.79 -11.00
N ASN A 136 -29.78 -10.75 -9.99
CA ASN A 136 -29.40 -10.41 -8.62
C ASN A 136 -28.42 -11.43 -8.01
N ALA A 137 -28.53 -12.72 -8.37
CA ALA A 137 -27.59 -13.76 -7.93
C ALA A 137 -26.14 -13.53 -8.39
N CYS A 138 -25.96 -12.74 -9.47
CA CYS A 138 -24.65 -12.37 -10.01
C CYS A 138 -24.29 -10.90 -9.69
N GLU A 139 -24.94 -10.27 -8.72
CA GLU A 139 -24.65 -8.87 -8.34
C GLU A 139 -23.19 -8.74 -7.86
N GLY A 140 -22.46 -7.80 -8.43
CA GLY A 140 -21.05 -7.57 -8.14
C GLY A 140 -20.05 -8.31 -9.02
N LYS A 141 -20.49 -9.32 -9.78
CA LYS A 141 -19.63 -10.02 -10.75
C LYS A 141 -19.16 -9.09 -11.87
N CYS A 142 -17.88 -9.15 -12.21
CA CYS A 142 -17.23 -8.22 -13.13
C CYS A 142 -16.17 -8.91 -14.00
N TRP A 143 -15.49 -8.12 -14.85
CA TRP A 143 -14.40 -8.61 -15.70
C TRP A 143 -13.26 -9.30 -14.92
N LYS A 144 -12.96 -8.82 -13.71
CA LYS A 144 -11.93 -9.41 -12.86
C LYS A 144 -12.29 -10.85 -12.45
N ASP A 145 -13.55 -11.09 -12.11
CA ASP A 145 -14.02 -12.44 -11.75
C ASP A 145 -13.94 -13.39 -12.95
N LEU A 146 -14.29 -12.90 -14.13
CA LEU A 146 -14.17 -13.67 -15.34
C LEU A 146 -12.71 -14.04 -15.66
N THR A 147 -11.78 -13.11 -15.46
CA THR A 147 -10.36 -13.39 -15.67
C THR A 147 -9.73 -14.25 -14.57
N ASN A 148 -10.27 -14.25 -13.37
CA ASN A 148 -9.85 -15.17 -12.31
C ASN A 148 -10.25 -16.62 -12.62
N GLU A 149 -11.41 -16.81 -13.24
CA GLU A 149 -11.93 -18.14 -13.57
C GLU A 149 -11.31 -18.71 -14.86
N TYR A 150 -11.19 -17.88 -15.90
CA TYR A 150 -10.72 -18.31 -17.23
C TYR A 150 -9.27 -17.89 -17.55
N GLY A 151 -8.60 -17.21 -16.63
CA GLY A 151 -7.24 -16.71 -16.81
C GLY A 151 -7.15 -15.30 -17.43
N PRO A 152 -6.00 -14.63 -17.27
CA PRO A 152 -5.83 -13.23 -17.67
C PRO A 152 -5.84 -13.05 -19.20
N LEU A 153 -6.38 -11.91 -19.67
CA LEU A 153 -6.41 -11.53 -21.09
C LEU A 153 -5.03 -11.52 -21.75
N PHE A 154 -4.05 -11.06 -21.02
CA PHE A 154 -2.64 -11.14 -21.39
C PHE A 154 -1.98 -12.05 -20.35
N GLU A 155 -1.45 -13.17 -20.80
CA GLU A 155 -0.43 -13.82 -19.98
C GLU A 155 0.57 -12.71 -19.64
N LYS A 156 0.74 -12.42 -18.37
CA LYS A 156 1.87 -11.60 -17.94
C LYS A 156 3.08 -12.34 -18.47
N LYS A 157 3.54 -12.02 -19.70
CA LYS A 157 4.91 -12.30 -20.06
C LYS A 157 5.66 -11.74 -18.88
N LYS A 158 6.17 -12.60 -17.99
CA LYS A 158 7.22 -12.21 -17.07
C LYS A 158 8.09 -11.33 -17.94
N LYS A 159 8.15 -10.02 -17.68
CA LYS A 159 9.14 -9.17 -18.34
C LYS A 159 10.41 -9.90 -17.97
N LYS A 160 10.95 -10.71 -18.89
CA LYS A 160 12.32 -11.14 -18.77
C LYS A 160 13.04 -9.86 -18.51
N ALA A 161 13.65 -9.74 -17.33
CA ALA A 161 14.66 -8.72 -17.11
C ALA A 161 15.46 -8.73 -18.42
N PRO A 162 15.73 -7.57 -19.03
CA PRO A 162 16.36 -7.54 -20.34
C PRO A 162 17.49 -8.55 -20.28
N SER A 163 17.32 -9.69 -20.96
CA SER A 163 18.33 -10.73 -21.01
C SER A 163 19.50 -10.04 -21.62
N LEU A 164 20.57 -9.89 -20.85
CA LEU A 164 21.86 -9.51 -21.41
C LEU A 164 22.08 -10.42 -22.61
N PRO A 165 22.44 -9.90 -23.78
CA PRO A 165 22.85 -10.71 -24.89
C PRO A 165 23.88 -11.70 -24.32
N GLN A 166 23.66 -13.00 -24.51
CA GLN A 166 24.64 -14.00 -24.12
C GLN A 166 25.95 -13.58 -24.77
N PRO A 167 27.08 -13.60 -24.04
CA PRO A 167 28.35 -13.14 -24.58
C PRO A 167 28.71 -14.05 -25.77
N THR A 168 28.40 -13.57 -26.97
CA THR A 168 29.01 -14.13 -28.17
C THR A 168 30.50 -13.91 -28.02
N VAL A 169 31.27 -14.97 -28.23
CA VAL A 169 32.74 -14.94 -28.23
C VAL A 169 33.20 -14.03 -29.36
N ALA A 170 33.20 -12.72 -29.14
CA ALA A 170 33.84 -11.77 -30.02
C ALA A 170 35.33 -11.82 -29.68
N THR A 171 36.08 -12.52 -30.52
CA THR A 171 37.53 -12.44 -30.58
C THR A 171 37.87 -11.01 -31.01
N GLY A 172 38.70 -10.30 -30.22
CA GLY A 172 39.25 -9.02 -30.61
C GLY A 172 38.59 -7.77 -30.01
N LEU A 173 38.44 -7.72 -28.65
CA LEU A 173 38.15 -6.45 -27.99
C LEU A 173 39.36 -5.48 -28.10
N GLU A 174 39.10 -4.23 -28.42
CA GLU A 174 40.13 -3.21 -28.56
C GLU A 174 41.00 -3.04 -27.31
N LEU A 175 42.25 -2.65 -27.50
CA LEU A 175 43.18 -2.30 -26.43
C LEU A 175 42.97 -0.85 -26.00
N THR A 176 41.75 -0.54 -25.52
CA THR A 176 41.28 0.79 -25.09
C THR A 176 40.54 0.65 -23.73
N ASP A 177 40.26 1.81 -23.08
CA ASP A 177 39.47 1.82 -21.85
C ASP A 177 38.03 1.34 -22.12
N MET A 178 37.46 1.58 -23.29
CA MET A 178 36.18 1.02 -23.72
C MET A 178 36.25 -0.50 -23.85
N GLY A 179 37.28 -1.02 -24.54
CA GLY A 179 37.49 -2.47 -24.62
C GLY A 179 37.69 -3.12 -23.27
N ASN A 180 38.30 -2.43 -22.31
CA ASN A 180 38.41 -2.89 -20.94
C ASN A 180 37.04 -2.92 -20.23
N ALA A 181 36.17 -1.89 -20.41
CA ALA A 181 34.82 -1.90 -19.89
C ALA A 181 33.99 -3.05 -20.46
N GLN A 182 34.08 -3.30 -21.77
CA GLN A 182 33.42 -4.43 -22.43
C GLN A 182 33.91 -5.79 -21.89
N ARG A 183 35.23 -5.95 -21.61
CA ARG A 183 35.76 -7.15 -20.94
C ARG A 183 35.15 -7.35 -19.57
N MET A 184 35.04 -6.28 -18.77
CA MET A 184 34.43 -6.33 -17.45
C MET A 184 32.96 -6.75 -17.52
N ILE A 185 32.19 -6.20 -18.47
CA ILE A 185 30.77 -6.55 -18.64
C ILE A 185 30.61 -7.96 -19.17
N ARG A 186 31.47 -8.40 -20.09
CA ARG A 186 31.47 -9.80 -20.58
C ARG A 186 31.66 -10.79 -19.44
N LEU A 187 32.52 -10.49 -18.48
CA LEU A 187 32.82 -11.36 -17.35
C LEU A 187 31.81 -11.25 -16.22
N HIS A 188 31.35 -10.06 -15.91
CA HIS A 188 30.60 -9.75 -14.71
C HIS A 188 29.24 -9.09 -14.95
N GLY A 189 28.88 -8.74 -16.18
CA GLY A 189 27.68 -7.96 -16.49
C GLY A 189 26.36 -8.59 -16.02
N THR A 190 26.33 -9.92 -15.82
CA THR A 190 25.14 -10.57 -15.25
C THR A 190 25.02 -10.43 -13.73
N SER A 191 26.11 -10.04 -13.03
CA SER A 191 26.19 -9.95 -11.58
C SER A 191 26.44 -8.52 -11.06
N ILE A 192 26.37 -7.50 -11.92
CA ILE A 192 26.50 -6.09 -11.56
C ILE A 192 25.38 -5.28 -12.20
N ARG A 193 24.93 -4.22 -11.52
CA ARG A 193 23.95 -3.26 -12.02
C ARG A 193 24.33 -1.86 -11.55
N TYR A 194 24.24 -0.89 -12.44
CA TYR A 194 24.35 0.52 -12.10
C TYR A 194 22.96 1.13 -11.98
N VAL A 195 22.66 1.70 -10.83
CA VAL A 195 21.37 2.34 -10.52
C VAL A 195 21.51 3.84 -10.83
N GLY A 196 21.10 4.23 -12.03
CA GLY A 196 21.40 5.54 -12.58
C GLY A 196 20.81 6.72 -11.80
N ASP A 197 19.59 6.57 -11.29
CA ASP A 197 18.90 7.60 -10.49
C ASP A 197 19.41 7.72 -9.04
N LYS A 198 20.31 6.82 -8.61
CA LYS A 198 20.96 6.83 -7.31
C LYS A 198 22.49 6.99 -7.39
N ASP A 199 23.06 7.03 -8.58
CA ASP A 199 24.51 7.00 -8.86
C ASP A 199 25.24 5.93 -8.03
N THR A 200 24.68 4.72 -7.94
CA THR A 200 25.24 3.65 -7.13
C THR A 200 25.32 2.33 -7.89
N TRP A 201 26.29 1.51 -7.53
CA TRP A 201 26.39 0.16 -8.03
C TRP A 201 25.76 -0.85 -7.09
N ARG A 202 25.15 -1.89 -7.66
CA ARG A 202 24.75 -3.10 -6.93
C ARG A 202 25.44 -4.30 -7.51
N VAL A 203 25.80 -5.20 -6.62
CA VAL A 203 26.48 -6.45 -6.95
C VAL A 203 25.64 -7.62 -6.44
N TRP A 204 25.50 -8.64 -7.26
CA TRP A 204 24.90 -9.92 -6.86
C TRP A 204 25.88 -10.72 -6.00
N ASN A 205 25.50 -11.07 -4.78
CA ASN A 205 26.33 -11.80 -3.83
C ASN A 205 26.04 -13.32 -3.78
N GLY A 206 25.18 -13.82 -4.67
CA GLY A 206 24.73 -15.22 -4.67
C GLY A 206 23.33 -15.40 -4.05
N VAL A 207 22.90 -14.47 -3.20
CA VAL A 207 21.62 -14.52 -2.47
C VAL A 207 20.71 -13.34 -2.86
N ARG A 208 21.29 -12.15 -3.01
CA ARG A 208 20.55 -10.90 -3.30
C ARG A 208 21.44 -9.86 -3.97
N TRP A 209 20.82 -8.81 -4.45
CA TRP A 209 21.52 -7.62 -4.94
C TRP A 209 21.79 -6.65 -3.78
N GLU A 210 23.05 -6.34 -3.54
CA GLU A 210 23.45 -5.42 -2.47
C GLU A 210 24.27 -4.23 -3.00
N PRO A 211 24.24 -3.07 -2.33
CA PRO A 211 25.11 -1.95 -2.69
C PRO A 211 26.58 -2.34 -2.62
N ASP A 212 27.39 -1.86 -3.55
CA ASP A 212 28.84 -2.06 -3.53
C ASP A 212 29.54 -1.15 -2.51
N ILE A 213 29.41 -1.48 -1.22
CA ILE A 213 30.03 -0.73 -0.13
C ILE A 213 31.49 -1.13 0.05
N MET A 214 31.83 -2.37 -0.27
CA MET A 214 33.16 -2.95 -0.01
C MET A 214 34.10 -2.82 -1.22
N GLY A 215 33.67 -2.19 -2.32
CA GLY A 215 34.48 -2.03 -3.53
C GLY A 215 34.68 -3.31 -4.33
N LEU A 216 33.73 -4.26 -4.23
CA LEU A 216 33.73 -5.51 -5.03
C LEU A 216 33.78 -5.26 -6.52
N LEU A 217 33.23 -4.13 -6.97
CA LEU A 217 33.31 -3.71 -8.36
C LEU A 217 34.74 -3.47 -8.81
N THR A 218 35.57 -2.88 -7.95
CA THR A 218 37.01 -2.70 -8.22
C THR A 218 37.72 -4.05 -8.32
N GLU A 219 37.39 -5.02 -7.49
CA GLU A 219 37.96 -6.38 -7.61
C GLU A 219 37.51 -7.07 -8.90
N LYS A 220 36.26 -6.88 -9.33
CA LYS A 220 35.77 -7.37 -10.62
C LYS A 220 36.49 -6.72 -11.80
N ALA A 221 36.79 -5.41 -11.73
CA ALA A 221 37.61 -4.73 -12.72
C ALA A 221 39.03 -5.29 -12.77
N LYS A 222 39.67 -5.53 -11.62
CA LYS A 222 40.99 -6.17 -11.57
C LYS A 222 40.97 -7.62 -12.15
N ALA A 223 39.90 -8.36 -11.91
CA ALA A 223 39.72 -9.68 -12.51
C ALA A 223 39.64 -9.59 -14.06
N ALA A 224 38.92 -8.62 -14.59
CA ALA A 224 38.85 -8.40 -16.04
C ALA A 224 40.22 -8.04 -16.63
N ILE A 225 41.06 -7.27 -15.92
CA ILE A 225 42.41 -6.92 -16.36
C ILE A 225 43.30 -8.19 -16.38
N ARG A 226 43.15 -9.12 -15.43
CA ARG A 226 43.89 -10.38 -15.42
C ARG A 226 43.58 -11.24 -16.66
N LEU A 227 42.34 -11.20 -17.18
CA LEU A 227 41.98 -11.89 -18.43
C LEU A 227 42.74 -11.38 -19.65
N ILE A 228 43.12 -10.08 -19.72
CA ILE A 228 43.88 -9.52 -20.83
C ILE A 228 45.23 -10.27 -20.98
N ARG A 229 45.82 -10.71 -19.86
CA ARG A 229 47.04 -11.55 -19.91
C ARG A 229 46.77 -12.96 -20.48
N GLN A 230 45.60 -13.50 -20.24
CA GLN A 230 45.21 -14.79 -20.83
C GLN A 230 44.91 -14.65 -22.32
N GLU A 231 44.29 -13.52 -22.72
CA GLU A 231 44.12 -13.17 -24.14
C GLU A 231 45.48 -13.07 -24.86
N ALA A 232 46.49 -12.46 -24.20
CA ALA A 232 47.84 -12.43 -24.74
C ALA A 232 48.46 -13.79 -24.96
N ALA A 233 48.22 -14.75 -24.02
CA ALA A 233 48.74 -16.09 -24.14
C ALA A 233 48.09 -16.91 -25.28
N ALA A 234 46.90 -16.51 -25.70
CA ALA A 234 46.15 -17.13 -26.80
C ALA A 234 46.43 -16.50 -28.17
N GLU A 235 47.15 -15.35 -28.21
CA GLU A 235 47.47 -14.64 -29.45
C GLU A 235 48.66 -15.29 -30.17
N PRO A 236 48.49 -15.78 -31.41
CA PRO A 236 49.55 -16.48 -32.14
C PRO A 236 50.61 -15.54 -32.73
N ASP A 237 50.30 -14.30 -33.02
CA ASP A 237 51.24 -13.31 -33.51
C ASP A 237 52.03 -12.67 -32.37
N GLN A 238 53.35 -12.80 -32.39
CA GLN A 238 54.26 -12.30 -31.35
C GLN A 238 54.20 -10.79 -31.15
N ASP A 239 54.03 -10.02 -32.24
CA ASP A 239 53.95 -8.56 -32.17
C ASP A 239 52.60 -8.13 -31.58
N ALA A 240 51.52 -8.78 -31.96
CA ALA A 240 50.20 -8.58 -31.36
C ALA A 240 50.20 -9.00 -29.88
N GLN A 241 50.76 -10.14 -29.54
CA GLN A 241 50.94 -10.63 -28.18
C GLN A 241 51.66 -9.59 -27.28
N ALA A 242 52.82 -9.06 -27.79
CA ALA A 242 53.56 -8.03 -27.05
C ALA A 242 52.74 -6.75 -26.79
N LYS A 243 51.92 -6.34 -27.74
CA LYS A 243 50.99 -5.19 -27.57
C LYS A 243 49.92 -5.48 -26.48
N VAL A 244 49.33 -6.68 -26.48
CA VAL A 244 48.33 -7.10 -25.47
C VAL A 244 48.94 -7.17 -24.08
N VAL A 245 50.16 -7.71 -23.93
CA VAL A 245 50.90 -7.76 -22.65
C VAL A 245 51.16 -6.35 -22.13
N LYS A 246 51.66 -5.47 -23.00
CA LYS A 246 51.91 -4.04 -22.66
C LYS A 246 50.62 -3.35 -22.21
N TRP A 247 49.52 -3.61 -22.91
CA TRP A 247 48.20 -3.07 -22.55
C TRP A 247 47.70 -3.62 -21.20
N ALA A 248 47.82 -4.92 -20.94
CA ALA A 248 47.49 -5.55 -19.68
C ALA A 248 48.24 -4.92 -18.50
N HIS A 249 49.54 -4.64 -18.69
CA HIS A 249 50.32 -3.92 -17.65
C HIS A 249 49.82 -2.50 -17.43
N LYS A 250 49.63 -1.72 -18.52
CA LYS A 250 49.16 -0.33 -18.46
C LYS A 250 47.74 -0.25 -17.87
N SER A 251 46.88 -1.25 -18.08
CA SER A 251 45.52 -1.29 -17.58
C SER A 251 45.43 -1.44 -16.06
N GLN A 252 46.52 -1.74 -15.37
CA GLN A 252 46.57 -1.86 -13.90
C GLN A 252 46.65 -0.47 -13.20
N ASP A 253 46.89 0.60 -13.95
CA ASP A 253 46.87 1.94 -13.39
C ASP A 253 45.50 2.29 -12.81
N VAL A 254 45.49 2.95 -11.66
CA VAL A 254 44.26 3.34 -10.93
C VAL A 254 43.31 4.18 -11.83
N SER A 255 43.88 5.05 -12.66
CA SER A 255 43.12 5.87 -13.61
C SER A 255 42.32 5.00 -14.60
N ARG A 256 42.92 3.93 -15.12
CA ARG A 256 42.31 3.03 -16.10
C ARG A 256 41.30 2.09 -15.45
N VAL A 257 41.59 1.63 -14.24
CA VAL A 257 40.59 0.85 -13.46
C VAL A 257 39.35 1.71 -13.20
N ARG A 258 39.52 3.00 -12.86
CA ARG A 258 38.40 3.94 -12.69
C ARG A 258 37.68 4.22 -14.01
N ALA A 259 38.42 4.43 -15.10
CA ALA A 259 37.85 4.63 -16.44
C ALA A 259 37.00 3.41 -16.87
N MET A 260 37.51 2.18 -16.67
CA MET A 260 36.78 0.95 -16.93
C MET A 260 35.45 0.91 -16.19
N VAL A 261 35.43 1.15 -14.86
CA VAL A 261 34.21 1.16 -14.04
C VAL A 261 33.26 2.28 -14.47
N SER A 262 33.80 3.45 -14.83
CA SER A 262 33.00 4.58 -15.29
C SER A 262 32.30 4.31 -16.62
N LEU A 263 33.02 3.75 -17.58
CA LEU A 263 32.48 3.41 -18.91
C LEU A 263 31.49 2.24 -18.84
N ALA A 264 31.72 1.28 -17.94
CA ALA A 264 30.83 0.14 -17.73
C ALA A 264 29.40 0.53 -17.34
N ARG A 265 29.17 1.75 -16.79
CA ARG A 265 27.83 2.26 -16.39
C ARG A 265 26.85 2.28 -17.56
N THR A 266 27.32 2.58 -18.76
CA THR A 266 26.53 2.79 -19.97
C THR A 266 26.49 1.58 -20.89
N GLU A 267 27.18 0.50 -20.54
CA GLU A 267 27.13 -0.73 -21.31
C GLU A 267 25.73 -1.36 -21.30
N PRO A 268 25.30 -1.97 -22.41
CA PRO A 268 23.95 -2.55 -22.52
C PRO A 268 23.63 -3.55 -21.40
N GLY A 269 22.46 -3.38 -20.77
CA GLY A 269 21.95 -4.26 -19.73
C GLY A 269 22.53 -4.04 -18.33
N VAL A 270 23.43 -3.07 -18.16
CA VAL A 270 24.03 -2.71 -16.85
C VAL A 270 23.25 -1.65 -16.14
N GLY A 271 22.86 -0.59 -16.85
CA GLY A 271 22.09 0.52 -16.31
C GLY A 271 20.65 0.14 -16.01
N VAL A 272 20.18 0.45 -14.79
CA VAL A 272 18.80 0.25 -14.33
C VAL A 272 18.36 1.47 -13.52
N THR A 273 17.07 1.59 -13.27
CA THR A 273 16.51 2.55 -12.31
C THR A 273 16.20 1.88 -10.97
N SER A 274 16.06 2.66 -9.89
CA SER A 274 15.72 2.13 -8.57
C SER A 274 14.36 1.44 -8.51
N GLY A 275 13.46 1.70 -9.45
CA GLY A 275 12.12 1.12 -9.50
C GLY A 275 12.06 -0.34 -9.99
N VAL A 276 13.19 -0.98 -10.36
CA VAL A 276 13.17 -2.39 -10.80
C VAL A 276 13.34 -3.39 -9.66
N TRP A 277 13.74 -2.92 -8.48
CA TRP A 277 14.07 -3.76 -7.34
C TRP A 277 12.83 -4.15 -6.53
N ASP A 278 12.83 -5.38 -6.00
CA ASP A 278 11.81 -5.90 -5.07
C ASP A 278 10.37 -5.74 -5.58
N MET A 279 10.15 -5.86 -6.90
CA MET A 279 8.88 -5.56 -7.55
C MET A 279 7.82 -6.65 -7.43
N ASP A 280 8.21 -7.89 -7.19
CA ASP A 280 7.25 -8.97 -7.00
C ASP A 280 6.86 -9.06 -5.51
N PRO A 281 5.60 -8.73 -5.15
CA PRO A 281 5.17 -8.72 -3.76
C PRO A 281 5.09 -10.12 -3.15
N LEU A 282 5.03 -11.16 -3.97
CA LEU A 282 4.84 -12.54 -3.53
C LEU A 282 6.13 -13.36 -3.45
N LEU A 283 7.27 -12.79 -3.86
CA LEU A 283 8.56 -13.43 -3.69
C LEU A 283 9.20 -13.03 -2.36
N LEU A 284 9.44 -13.99 -1.50
CA LEU A 284 10.13 -13.81 -0.21
C LEU A 284 11.49 -14.50 -0.26
N ASN A 285 12.56 -13.72 -0.20
CA ASN A 285 13.93 -14.25 -0.24
C ASN A 285 14.41 -14.63 1.16
N MET A 286 14.99 -15.82 1.30
CA MET A 286 15.48 -16.41 2.55
C MET A 286 16.92 -16.88 2.38
N GLU A 287 17.52 -17.44 3.42
CA GLU A 287 18.93 -17.87 3.36
C GLU A 287 19.20 -19.03 2.38
N ASN A 288 18.22 -19.90 2.16
CA ASN A 288 18.37 -21.10 1.31
C ASN A 288 17.58 -21.06 0.01
N GLY A 289 16.98 -19.91 -0.34
CA GLY A 289 16.22 -19.77 -1.60
C GLY A 289 15.20 -18.66 -1.55
N THR A 290 14.41 -18.54 -2.60
CA THR A 290 13.30 -17.59 -2.70
C THR A 290 11.98 -18.37 -2.71
N LEU A 291 11.13 -18.11 -1.71
CA LEU A 291 9.80 -18.71 -1.59
C LEU A 291 8.80 -17.89 -2.40
N ASN A 292 8.03 -18.55 -3.22
CA ASN A 292 6.85 -17.98 -3.83
C ASN A 292 5.66 -18.16 -2.89
N LEU A 293 5.17 -17.08 -2.29
CA LEU A 293 4.04 -17.08 -1.34
C LEU A 293 2.68 -17.42 -1.97
N ASP A 294 2.61 -17.45 -3.31
CA ASP A 294 1.40 -17.86 -4.04
C ASP A 294 1.32 -19.38 -4.20
N THR A 295 2.43 -19.99 -4.56
CA THR A 295 2.50 -21.43 -4.85
C THR A 295 3.05 -22.27 -3.71
N GLY A 296 3.71 -21.65 -2.73
CA GLY A 296 4.45 -22.32 -1.66
C GLY A 296 5.77 -22.96 -2.14
N GLU A 297 6.17 -22.72 -3.39
CA GLU A 297 7.38 -23.33 -3.98
C GLU A 297 8.64 -22.53 -3.61
N LEU A 298 9.64 -23.24 -3.09
CA LEU A 298 10.98 -22.70 -2.85
C LEU A 298 11.85 -22.98 -4.07
N HIS A 299 12.45 -21.95 -4.65
CA HIS A 299 13.44 -22.09 -5.73
C HIS A 299 14.79 -21.50 -5.31
N GLU A 300 15.85 -21.90 -6.01
CA GLU A 300 17.17 -21.31 -5.80
C GLU A 300 17.17 -19.80 -6.03
N HIS A 301 18.10 -19.09 -5.38
CA HIS A 301 18.28 -17.66 -5.58
C HIS A 301 18.56 -17.32 -7.05
N ARG A 302 17.79 -16.40 -7.59
CA ARG A 302 17.92 -15.96 -8.99
C ARG A 302 18.17 -14.45 -9.03
N LYS A 303 19.23 -14.06 -9.72
CA LYS A 303 19.55 -12.63 -9.96
C LYS A 303 18.48 -11.93 -10.80
N GLU A 304 17.71 -12.68 -11.57
CA GLU A 304 16.59 -12.22 -12.39
C GLU A 304 15.38 -11.76 -11.56
N ASP A 305 15.25 -12.24 -10.32
CA ASP A 305 14.19 -11.82 -9.40
C ASP A 305 14.41 -10.39 -8.88
N LEU A 306 15.62 -9.83 -9.08
CA LEU A 306 16.00 -8.46 -8.72
C LEU A 306 15.70 -8.12 -7.25
N ILE A 307 15.85 -9.10 -6.36
CA ILE A 307 15.58 -8.93 -4.92
C ILE A 307 16.80 -8.36 -4.22
N THR A 308 16.57 -7.37 -3.35
CA THR A 308 17.60 -6.69 -2.54
C THR A 308 17.55 -7.06 -1.06
N LYS A 309 16.53 -7.78 -0.65
CA LYS A 309 16.21 -8.13 0.74
C LYS A 309 16.40 -9.62 0.99
N VAL A 310 16.53 -9.98 2.27
CA VAL A 310 16.59 -11.39 2.70
C VAL A 310 16.09 -11.51 4.14
N CYS A 311 15.28 -12.55 4.42
CA CYS A 311 14.98 -13.01 5.77
C CYS A 311 16.17 -13.78 6.34
N ASN A 312 16.44 -13.60 7.63
CA ASN A 312 17.53 -14.29 8.34
C ASN A 312 17.07 -15.67 8.85
N VAL A 313 16.56 -16.48 7.97
CA VAL A 313 16.02 -17.80 8.28
C VAL A 313 16.06 -18.67 7.02
N LYS A 314 16.27 -19.97 7.21
CA LYS A 314 16.09 -20.98 6.17
C LYS A 314 14.65 -21.48 6.18
N HIS A 315 14.07 -21.65 5.02
CA HIS A 315 12.80 -22.33 4.91
C HIS A 315 13.02 -23.85 5.04
N ASP A 316 12.29 -24.43 5.98
CA ASP A 316 12.16 -25.85 6.19
C ASP A 316 10.67 -26.15 6.41
N PRO A 317 9.97 -26.74 5.44
CA PRO A 317 8.52 -26.95 5.51
C PRO A 317 8.09 -27.88 6.66
N ASP A 318 8.99 -28.73 7.17
CA ASP A 318 8.69 -29.66 8.25
C ASP A 318 9.00 -29.09 9.65
N ALA A 319 9.64 -27.91 9.71
CA ALA A 319 9.96 -27.26 10.99
C ALA A 319 8.71 -26.86 11.77
N LYS A 320 8.74 -27.11 13.07
CA LYS A 320 7.66 -26.77 14.03
C LYS A 320 8.13 -25.71 15.01
N SER A 321 7.17 -25.03 15.64
CA SER A 321 7.43 -23.97 16.61
C SER A 321 6.56 -24.09 17.86
N PRO A 322 6.65 -25.21 18.61
CA PRO A 322 5.77 -25.44 19.75
C PRO A 322 5.94 -24.42 20.87
N LEU A 323 7.17 -23.93 21.13
CA LEU A 323 7.42 -22.89 22.11
C LEU A 323 6.81 -21.54 21.66
N TRP A 324 6.95 -21.20 20.37
CA TRP A 324 6.32 -20.01 19.81
C TRP A 324 4.80 -20.06 19.90
N GLU A 325 4.19 -21.18 19.52
CA GLU A 325 2.74 -21.36 19.58
C GLU A 325 2.22 -21.27 21.03
N SER A 326 2.91 -21.90 21.99
CA SER A 326 2.60 -21.77 23.41
C SER A 326 2.74 -20.33 23.89
N PHE A 327 3.83 -19.64 23.51
CA PHE A 327 4.06 -18.24 23.86
C PHE A 327 2.96 -17.32 23.29
N VAL A 328 2.55 -17.52 22.03
CA VAL A 328 1.48 -16.73 21.41
C VAL A 328 0.15 -16.97 22.13
N ARG A 329 -0.18 -18.21 22.49
CA ARG A 329 -1.37 -18.54 23.27
C ARG A 329 -1.37 -17.83 24.62
N GLU A 330 -0.27 -17.90 25.34
CA GLU A 330 -0.11 -17.26 26.64
C GLU A 330 -0.34 -15.74 26.55
N ILE A 331 0.37 -15.04 25.67
CA ILE A 331 0.32 -13.56 25.59
C ILE A 331 -1.01 -13.04 25.05
N LEU A 332 -1.81 -13.88 24.36
CA LEU A 332 -3.14 -13.57 23.84
C LEU A 332 -4.26 -14.27 24.65
N LEU A 333 -3.93 -14.80 25.83
CA LEU A 333 -4.88 -15.39 26.81
C LEU A 333 -5.75 -16.50 26.19
N ASP A 334 -5.16 -17.38 25.38
CA ASP A 334 -5.83 -18.49 24.69
C ASP A 334 -7.05 -18.08 23.84
N ASN A 335 -7.13 -16.81 23.43
CA ASN A 335 -8.20 -16.33 22.56
C ASN A 335 -7.93 -16.74 21.11
N GLU A 336 -8.57 -17.84 20.66
CA GLU A 336 -8.33 -18.43 19.32
C GLU A 336 -8.62 -17.46 18.17
N ASP A 337 -9.68 -16.65 18.27
CA ASP A 337 -10.03 -15.68 17.24
C ASP A 337 -8.96 -14.59 17.12
N LEU A 338 -8.44 -14.11 18.27
CA LEU A 338 -7.39 -13.13 18.33
C LEU A 338 -6.05 -13.71 17.84
N ILE A 339 -5.72 -14.96 18.21
CA ILE A 339 -4.53 -15.68 17.75
C ILE A 339 -4.58 -15.84 16.23
N SER A 340 -5.70 -16.30 15.68
CA SER A 340 -5.89 -16.47 14.23
C SER A 340 -5.79 -15.13 13.49
N TYR A 341 -6.35 -14.06 14.06
CA TYR A 341 -6.24 -12.72 13.50
C TYR A 341 -4.78 -12.21 13.51
N VAL A 342 -4.07 -12.32 14.63
CA VAL A 342 -2.66 -11.92 14.75
C VAL A 342 -1.79 -12.73 13.79
N GLN A 343 -2.08 -14.02 13.59
CA GLN A 343 -1.40 -14.84 12.60
C GLN A 343 -1.60 -14.29 11.17
N ARG A 344 -2.83 -13.92 10.77
CA ARG A 344 -3.10 -13.30 9.46
C ARG A 344 -2.43 -11.94 9.33
N ALA A 345 -2.51 -11.10 10.35
CA ALA A 345 -1.87 -9.79 10.38
C ALA A 345 -0.34 -9.88 10.23
N CYS A 346 0.28 -10.84 10.92
CA CYS A 346 1.71 -11.10 10.76
C CYS A 346 2.04 -11.80 9.44
N GLY A 347 1.13 -12.65 8.93
CA GLY A 347 1.29 -13.29 7.62
C GLY A 347 1.26 -12.28 6.46
N SER A 348 0.40 -11.27 6.52
CA SER A 348 0.30 -10.23 5.47
C SER A 348 1.62 -9.48 5.29
N MET A 349 2.41 -9.28 6.36
CA MET A 349 3.71 -8.59 6.30
C MET A 349 4.78 -9.35 5.50
N LEU A 350 4.57 -10.63 5.17
CA LEU A 350 5.47 -11.36 4.29
C LEU A 350 5.39 -10.87 2.85
N THR A 351 4.31 -10.21 2.49
CA THR A 351 4.08 -9.62 1.17
C THR A 351 4.43 -8.14 1.15
N ALA A 352 4.46 -7.55 -0.03
CA ALA A 352 4.52 -6.10 -0.22
C ALA A 352 3.14 -5.50 -0.56
N ASP A 353 2.05 -6.24 -0.32
CA ASP A 353 0.68 -5.80 -0.57
C ASP A 353 0.14 -5.07 0.65
N THR A 354 -0.18 -3.79 0.50
CA THR A 354 -0.70 -2.91 1.55
C THR A 354 -2.17 -2.54 1.33
N SER A 355 -2.91 -3.33 0.56
CA SER A 355 -4.31 -3.05 0.17
C SER A 355 -5.28 -2.93 1.34
N ASP A 356 -5.02 -3.59 2.47
CA ASP A 356 -5.83 -3.45 3.69
C ASP A 356 -5.74 -2.05 4.31
N GLN A 357 -4.65 -1.32 4.06
CA GLN A 357 -4.42 0.04 4.56
C GLN A 357 -4.46 0.16 6.10
N VAL A 358 -3.95 -0.82 6.83
CA VAL A 358 -4.07 -0.96 8.28
C VAL A 358 -2.76 -0.68 9.01
N LEU A 359 -2.88 -0.12 10.20
CA LEU A 359 -1.86 0.03 11.24
C LEU A 359 -2.22 -0.89 12.40
N PHE A 360 -1.34 -1.81 12.77
CA PHE A 360 -1.52 -2.73 13.89
C PHE A 360 -0.98 -2.10 15.18
N PHE A 361 -1.86 -1.91 16.16
CA PHE A 361 -1.55 -1.23 17.40
C PHE A 361 -1.59 -2.21 18.58
N PHE A 362 -0.42 -2.68 19.03
CA PHE A 362 -0.27 -3.61 20.15
C PHE A 362 -0.24 -2.80 21.46
N LEU A 363 -1.33 -2.87 22.22
CA LEU A 363 -1.50 -2.11 23.46
C LEU A 363 -1.44 -3.02 24.68
N GLY A 364 -0.73 -2.60 25.73
CA GLY A 364 -0.73 -3.27 27.04
C GLY A 364 0.26 -2.62 27.99
N THR A 365 0.05 -2.80 29.30
CA THR A 365 0.69 -2.05 30.40
C THR A 365 2.16 -2.37 30.66
N GLY A 366 2.78 -3.27 29.89
CA GLY A 366 4.15 -3.71 30.06
C GLY A 366 4.27 -5.14 30.58
N ALA A 367 5.44 -5.77 30.39
CA ALA A 367 5.73 -7.15 30.75
C ALA A 367 4.70 -8.19 30.26
N ASN A 368 4.24 -8.01 29.03
CA ASN A 368 3.15 -8.77 28.37
C ASN A 368 3.56 -9.42 27.05
N GLY A 369 4.85 -9.58 26.80
CA GLY A 369 5.36 -10.28 25.63
C GLY A 369 5.42 -9.49 24.33
N LYS A 370 4.78 -8.30 24.18
CA LYS A 370 4.78 -7.49 22.94
C LYS A 370 6.16 -7.31 22.31
N SER A 371 7.10 -6.81 23.09
CA SER A 371 8.46 -6.51 22.59
C SER A 371 9.19 -7.79 22.20
N THR A 372 9.04 -8.88 22.96
CA THR A 372 9.62 -10.19 22.63
C THR A 372 9.04 -10.70 21.31
N PHE A 373 7.73 -10.65 21.16
CA PHE A 373 7.02 -11.04 19.94
C PHE A 373 7.53 -10.29 18.71
N LEU A 374 7.50 -8.95 18.74
CA LEU A 374 7.93 -8.11 17.61
C LEU A 374 9.42 -8.24 17.31
N ASN A 375 10.27 -8.37 18.34
CA ASN A 375 11.72 -8.52 18.16
C ASN A 375 12.06 -9.86 17.49
N VAL A 376 11.39 -10.96 17.85
CA VAL A 376 11.56 -12.26 17.19
C VAL A 376 11.21 -12.14 15.72
N LEU A 377 10.05 -11.57 15.40
CA LEU A 377 9.63 -11.37 14.02
C LEU A 377 10.61 -10.47 13.24
N GLN A 378 11.10 -9.39 13.86
CA GLN A 378 12.06 -8.50 13.23
C GLN A 378 13.39 -9.20 12.90
N ARG A 379 13.84 -10.09 13.77
CA ARG A 379 15.06 -10.90 13.54
C ARG A 379 14.87 -11.86 12.37
N ILE A 380 13.72 -12.53 12.30
CA ILE A 380 13.37 -13.45 11.21
C ILE A 380 13.25 -12.69 9.89
N MET A 381 12.56 -11.55 9.89
CA MET A 381 12.37 -10.73 8.69
C MET A 381 13.67 -10.11 8.15
N GLY A 382 14.74 -10.12 8.91
CA GLY A 382 16.06 -9.69 8.47
C GLY A 382 16.05 -8.31 7.83
N THR A 383 16.46 -8.21 6.56
CA THR A 383 16.53 -6.92 5.87
C THR A 383 15.16 -6.42 5.35
N TYR A 384 14.11 -7.24 5.39
CA TYR A 384 12.72 -6.80 5.19
C TYR A 384 12.16 -6.06 6.40
N GLY A 385 12.72 -6.31 7.61
CA GLY A 385 12.35 -5.63 8.84
C GLY A 385 13.03 -4.26 8.99
N ARG A 386 12.30 -3.28 9.51
CA ARG A 386 12.82 -1.95 9.89
C ARG A 386 12.23 -1.51 11.20
N GLN A 387 13.02 -0.78 11.96
CA GLN A 387 12.54 -0.08 13.14
C GLN A 387 12.36 1.39 12.78
N ALA A 388 11.14 1.90 12.94
CA ALA A 388 10.83 3.32 12.77
C ALA A 388 11.05 4.04 14.11
N ALA A 389 11.61 5.23 14.04
CA ALA A 389 11.68 6.09 15.22
C ALA A 389 10.24 6.49 15.64
N PRO A 390 9.93 6.53 16.96
CA PRO A 390 8.59 6.90 17.45
C PRO A 390 8.11 8.24 16.92
N GLU A 391 9.03 9.19 16.74
CA GLU A 391 8.78 10.54 16.24
C GLU A 391 8.31 10.55 14.78
N LEU A 392 8.51 9.45 14.05
CA LEU A 392 7.97 9.32 12.69
C LEU A 392 6.44 9.28 12.69
N LEU A 393 5.85 8.53 13.62
CA LEU A 393 4.39 8.32 13.68
C LEU A 393 3.70 9.24 14.69
N ALA A 394 4.46 9.86 15.59
CA ALA A 394 3.93 10.73 16.62
C ALA A 394 4.60 12.11 16.61
N THR A 395 3.83 13.14 16.91
CA THR A 395 4.33 14.53 16.97
C THR A 395 4.19 15.07 18.37
N LYS A 396 5.17 15.89 18.81
CA LYS A 396 5.01 16.74 19.99
C LYS A 396 4.10 17.92 19.67
N ARG A 397 3.50 18.53 20.68
CA ARG A 397 2.48 19.60 20.58
C ARG A 397 2.89 20.79 19.69
N ASN A 398 4.17 20.98 19.40
CA ASN A 398 4.72 22.16 18.69
C ASN A 398 4.96 21.97 17.19
N GLY A 399 4.55 20.87 16.58
CA GLY A 399 4.51 20.75 15.12
C GLY A 399 5.86 20.68 14.42
N ASP A 400 6.87 20.07 15.05
CA ASP A 400 8.15 19.83 14.40
C ASP A 400 7.95 19.03 13.11
N SER A 401 8.43 19.58 12.00
CA SER A 401 8.35 18.94 10.70
C SER A 401 9.13 17.64 10.69
N GLN A 402 8.46 16.55 10.36
CA GLN A 402 9.08 15.23 10.23
C GLN A 402 10.23 15.27 9.23
N HIS A 403 11.36 14.68 9.60
CA HIS A 403 12.49 14.63 8.70
C HIS A 403 12.26 13.59 7.60
N PRO A 404 12.35 13.95 6.30
CA PRO A 404 12.05 13.03 5.19
C PRO A 404 12.94 11.77 5.14
N THR A 405 14.04 11.75 5.89
CA THR A 405 14.95 10.59 6.01
C THR A 405 14.28 9.40 6.69
N GLY A 406 13.44 9.62 7.71
CA GLY A 406 12.72 8.53 8.39
C GLY A 406 11.77 7.78 7.43
N ILE A 407 11.17 8.51 6.48
CA ILE A 407 10.34 7.90 5.43
C ILE A 407 11.23 7.16 4.41
N ALA A 408 12.41 7.71 4.08
CA ALA A 408 13.33 7.09 3.13
C ALA A 408 13.84 5.72 3.60
N ASP A 409 14.02 5.53 4.91
CA ASP A 409 14.46 4.27 5.50
C ASP A 409 13.44 3.14 5.35
N LEU A 410 12.16 3.47 5.08
CA LEU A 410 11.10 2.49 4.88
C LEU A 410 11.07 1.90 3.47
N GLN A 411 11.89 2.41 2.53
CA GLN A 411 11.91 1.92 1.15
C GLN A 411 12.22 0.42 1.10
N GLY A 412 11.29 -0.36 0.52
CA GLY A 412 11.42 -1.81 0.35
C GLY A 412 11.32 -2.61 1.65
N ALA A 413 10.98 -1.99 2.78
CA ALA A 413 10.60 -2.71 3.98
C ALA A 413 9.23 -3.38 3.79
N ARG A 414 9.01 -4.52 4.47
CA ARG A 414 7.72 -5.22 4.57
C ARG A 414 7.17 -5.21 5.99
N PHE A 415 8.05 -5.22 6.96
CA PHE A 415 7.72 -5.21 8.37
C PHE A 415 8.37 -3.99 9.04
N VAL A 416 7.56 -3.09 9.56
CA VAL A 416 8.01 -1.88 10.25
C VAL A 416 7.48 -1.90 11.67
N VAL A 417 8.39 -1.86 12.63
CA VAL A 417 8.06 -1.76 14.06
C VAL A 417 8.36 -0.36 14.54
N SER A 418 7.40 0.29 15.18
CA SER A 418 7.64 1.48 15.97
C SER A 418 7.55 1.16 17.46
N ALA A 419 8.59 1.50 18.19
CA ALA A 419 8.60 1.35 19.63
C ALA A 419 7.90 2.54 20.31
N GLU A 420 7.70 2.42 21.60
CA GLU A 420 6.95 3.27 22.52
C GLU A 420 6.72 4.72 22.09
N ILE A 421 5.46 5.05 21.86
CA ILE A 421 5.01 6.44 21.71
C ILE A 421 4.91 7.05 23.12
N GLU A 422 5.52 8.21 23.34
CA GLU A 422 5.47 8.92 24.62
C GLU A 422 4.01 9.22 25.04
N ARG A 423 3.73 9.15 26.33
CA ARG A 423 2.42 9.51 26.89
C ARG A 423 2.05 10.95 26.51
N GLY A 424 0.84 11.14 25.99
CA GLY A 424 0.35 12.46 25.58
C GLY A 424 0.87 12.94 24.21
N ALA A 425 1.63 12.12 23.48
CA ALA A 425 1.98 12.42 22.09
C ALA A 425 0.76 12.30 21.17
N TYR A 426 0.77 13.09 20.10
CA TYR A 426 -0.29 13.07 19.08
C TYR A 426 0.11 12.17 17.91
N LEU A 427 -0.81 11.33 17.44
CA LEU A 427 -0.59 10.55 16.22
C LEU A 427 -0.52 11.48 15.00
N SER A 428 0.46 11.26 14.14
CA SER A 428 0.59 11.99 12.87
C SER A 428 -0.38 11.43 11.82
N GLU A 429 -1.66 11.77 11.94
CA GLU A 429 -2.75 11.18 11.15
C GLU A 429 -2.53 11.27 9.64
N ALA A 430 -2.08 12.44 9.14
CA ALA A 430 -1.79 12.64 7.73
C ALA A 430 -0.71 11.69 7.24
N LEU A 431 0.36 11.50 8.03
CA LEU A 431 1.43 10.59 7.66
C LEU A 431 1.01 9.14 7.77
N VAL A 432 0.26 8.76 8.81
CA VAL A 432 -0.29 7.39 8.92
C VAL A 432 -1.14 7.07 7.70
N LYS A 433 -2.01 8.00 7.26
CA LYS A 433 -2.82 7.84 6.04
C LYS A 433 -1.95 7.67 4.79
N GLN A 434 -0.82 8.38 4.69
CA GLN A 434 0.14 8.23 3.59
C GLN A 434 0.90 6.90 3.65
N LEU A 435 1.43 6.53 4.83
CA LEU A 435 2.24 5.33 5.00
C LEU A 435 1.45 4.03 4.85
N THR A 436 0.15 4.06 5.15
CA THR A 436 -0.75 2.91 4.97
C THR A 436 -1.56 2.98 3.68
N GLY A 437 -1.43 4.05 2.90
CA GLY A 437 -2.13 4.24 1.63
C GLY A 437 -1.37 3.68 0.44
N GLU A 438 -1.99 3.76 -0.73
CA GLU A 438 -1.38 3.38 -2.02
C GLU A 438 -0.65 4.54 -2.72
N ASP A 439 -0.60 5.71 -2.08
CA ASP A 439 0.02 6.91 -2.63
C ASP A 439 1.55 6.76 -2.72
N LEU A 440 2.15 7.52 -3.65
CA LEU A 440 3.61 7.62 -3.73
C LEU A 440 4.14 8.42 -2.53
N LEU A 441 5.05 7.81 -1.80
CA LEU A 441 5.75 8.45 -0.69
C LEU A 441 6.94 9.24 -1.23
N LYS A 442 7.01 10.53 -0.91
CA LYS A 442 8.12 11.40 -1.27
C LYS A 442 9.10 11.50 -0.11
N ALA A 443 10.34 11.09 -0.34
CA ALA A 443 11.38 11.01 0.69
C ALA A 443 12.75 11.39 0.14
N ARG A 444 13.71 11.61 1.04
CA ARG A 444 15.13 11.80 0.68
C ARG A 444 16.03 11.35 1.81
N PHE A 445 17.19 10.82 1.48
CA PHE A 445 18.29 10.69 2.44
C PHE A 445 18.99 12.04 2.63
N MET A 446 19.75 12.17 3.71
CA MET A 446 20.49 13.42 3.98
C MET A 446 21.42 13.74 2.81
N ARG A 447 21.39 15.00 2.35
CA ARG A 447 22.21 15.52 1.25
C ARG A 447 21.98 14.85 -0.11
N GLN A 448 20.83 14.21 -0.29
CA GLN A 448 20.41 13.63 -1.56
C GLN A 448 19.12 14.29 -2.07
N ASP A 449 18.85 14.13 -3.36
CA ASP A 449 17.61 14.60 -3.97
C ASP A 449 16.41 13.79 -3.51
N PHE A 450 15.20 14.35 -3.66
CA PHE A 450 13.98 13.65 -3.38
C PHE A 450 13.74 12.54 -4.38
N PHE A 451 13.23 11.42 -3.89
CA PHE A 451 12.74 10.32 -4.69
C PHE A 451 11.35 9.89 -4.21
N GLU A 452 10.67 9.14 -5.06
CA GLU A 452 9.33 8.63 -4.77
C GLU A 452 9.34 7.10 -4.80
N PHE A 453 8.60 6.49 -3.89
CA PHE A 453 8.41 5.05 -3.84
C PHE A 453 7.02 4.70 -3.32
N ARG A 454 6.53 3.49 -3.61
CA ARG A 454 5.28 2.97 -3.05
C ARG A 454 5.53 2.33 -1.71
N ALA A 455 4.60 2.49 -0.77
CA ALA A 455 4.60 1.73 0.47
C ALA A 455 4.52 0.22 0.15
N SER A 456 5.34 -0.55 0.82
CA SER A 456 5.39 -2.02 0.74
C SER A 456 5.40 -2.65 2.13
N HIS A 457 5.12 -1.85 3.15
CA HIS A 457 5.33 -2.20 4.55
C HIS A 457 4.03 -2.19 5.35
N HIS A 458 3.96 -3.11 6.30
CA HIS A 458 2.95 -3.15 7.34
C HIS A 458 3.56 -2.57 8.62
N ILE A 459 2.81 -1.70 9.30
CA ILE A 459 3.30 -0.98 10.47
C ILE A 459 2.69 -1.58 11.73
N PHE A 460 3.57 -1.97 12.66
CA PHE A 460 3.23 -2.48 13.98
C PHE A 460 3.75 -1.50 15.03
N ILE A 461 2.87 -1.01 15.87
CA ILE A 461 3.22 -0.13 16.98
C ILE A 461 3.08 -0.91 18.28
N ALA A 462 4.17 -1.00 19.07
CA ALA A 462 4.07 -1.48 20.44
C ALA A 462 4.03 -0.29 21.38
N ALA A 463 2.96 -0.14 22.14
CA ALA A 463 2.82 0.97 23.07
C ALA A 463 2.16 0.54 24.39
N ASN A 464 2.51 1.28 25.46
CA ASN A 464 1.88 1.16 26.75
C ASN A 464 0.76 2.19 26.95
N HIS A 465 0.77 3.22 26.14
CA HIS A 465 -0.22 4.31 26.16
C HIS A 465 -0.77 4.58 24.78
N LYS A 466 -2.03 4.92 24.71
CA LYS A 466 -2.70 5.32 23.48
C LYS A 466 -2.25 6.75 23.09
N PRO A 467 -1.71 7.00 21.88
CA PRO A 467 -1.47 8.36 21.40
C PRO A 467 -2.79 9.10 21.22
N ILE A 468 -2.73 10.42 21.29
CA ILE A 468 -3.91 11.26 21.07
C ILE A 468 -4.19 11.36 19.57
N ILE A 469 -5.41 11.01 19.17
CA ILE A 469 -5.92 11.15 17.81
C ILE A 469 -6.96 12.26 17.85
N ARG A 470 -6.73 13.32 17.06
CA ARG A 470 -7.62 14.50 17.04
C ARG A 470 -8.77 14.35 16.06
N GLY A 471 -8.52 13.67 14.94
CA GLY A 471 -9.52 13.44 13.91
C GLY A 471 -10.52 12.37 14.32
N ASN A 472 -11.80 12.66 14.15
CA ASN A 472 -12.86 11.66 14.36
C ASN A 472 -13.39 11.10 13.03
N ASP A 473 -12.67 11.38 11.91
CA ASP A 473 -13.05 10.91 10.59
C ASP A 473 -12.74 9.40 10.43
N ASP A 474 -13.60 8.71 9.69
CA ASP A 474 -13.45 7.29 9.42
C ASP A 474 -12.16 6.96 8.65
N GLY A 475 -11.55 7.94 7.99
CA GLY A 475 -10.32 7.77 7.24
C GLY A 475 -9.13 7.37 8.09
N ILE A 476 -9.02 7.82 9.34
CA ILE A 476 -7.98 7.39 10.28
C ILE A 476 -8.40 6.14 11.05
N TRP A 477 -9.65 6.11 11.56
CA TRP A 477 -10.09 5.05 12.45
C TRP A 477 -10.21 3.69 11.78
N ARG A 478 -10.61 3.62 10.51
CA ARG A 478 -10.63 2.36 9.75
C ARG A 478 -9.24 1.74 9.53
N ARG A 479 -8.18 2.53 9.76
CA ARG A 479 -6.79 2.10 9.60
C ARG A 479 -6.18 1.55 10.89
N ILE A 480 -6.79 1.79 12.02
CA ILE A 480 -6.25 1.39 13.32
C ILE A 480 -6.90 0.11 13.76
N HIS A 481 -6.10 -0.94 13.93
CA HIS A 481 -6.53 -2.18 14.56
C HIS A 481 -5.82 -2.31 15.90
N LEU A 482 -6.54 -2.07 17.00
CA LEU A 482 -6.01 -2.18 18.34
C LEU A 482 -6.09 -3.61 18.82
N ILE A 483 -4.91 -4.20 19.07
CA ILE A 483 -4.74 -5.57 19.54
C ILE A 483 -4.37 -5.51 21.02
N PRO A 484 -5.22 -5.99 21.93
CA PRO A 484 -4.96 -5.96 23.36
C PRO A 484 -3.93 -7.03 23.77
N PHE A 485 -3.01 -6.65 24.65
CA PHE A 485 -2.05 -7.53 25.35
C PHE A 485 -2.26 -7.36 26.85
N ASP A 486 -3.31 -7.96 27.35
CA ASP A 486 -3.81 -7.76 28.71
C ASP A 486 -3.11 -8.65 29.76
N LEU A 487 -2.28 -9.61 29.31
CA LEU A 487 -1.41 -10.39 30.21
C LEU A 487 -0.39 -9.48 30.90
N THR A 488 -0.08 -9.79 32.15
CA THR A 488 1.09 -9.25 32.85
C THR A 488 1.85 -10.40 33.45
N VAL A 489 3.06 -10.65 32.94
CA VAL A 489 3.95 -11.72 33.46
C VAL A 489 4.62 -11.25 34.75
N PRO A 490 4.42 -11.95 35.89
CA PRO A 490 5.09 -11.65 37.16
C PRO A 490 6.62 -11.63 37.00
N ALA A 491 7.31 -10.82 37.82
CA ALA A 491 8.76 -10.62 37.69
C ALA A 491 9.55 -11.93 37.85
N GLU A 492 9.08 -12.82 38.70
CA GLU A 492 9.65 -14.14 39.04
C GLU A 492 9.49 -15.16 37.89
N GLU A 493 8.47 -14.99 37.03
CA GLU A 493 8.19 -15.90 35.91
C GLU A 493 8.84 -15.46 34.59
N ARG A 494 9.49 -14.28 34.57
CA ARG A 494 10.11 -13.72 33.37
C ARG A 494 11.37 -14.48 32.97
N ASP A 495 11.32 -15.21 31.87
CA ASP A 495 12.49 -15.83 31.29
C ASP A 495 13.29 -14.84 30.42
N ARG A 496 14.45 -14.42 30.92
CA ARG A 496 15.37 -13.53 30.18
C ARG A 496 15.95 -14.16 28.91
N ALA A 497 15.96 -15.48 28.81
CA ALA A 497 16.46 -16.22 27.66
C ALA A 497 15.37 -16.53 26.63
N LEU A 498 14.10 -16.20 26.91
CA LEU A 498 12.96 -16.58 26.08
C LEU A 498 13.14 -16.18 24.61
N GLN A 499 13.58 -14.95 24.34
CA GLN A 499 13.78 -14.50 22.95
C GLN A 499 14.81 -15.38 22.22
N GLY A 500 15.89 -15.79 22.89
CA GLY A 500 16.90 -16.69 22.30
C GLY A 500 16.29 -18.05 21.99
N LYS A 501 15.54 -18.64 22.92
CA LYS A 501 14.87 -19.94 22.74
C LYS A 501 13.84 -19.90 21.59
N LEU A 502 13.07 -18.82 21.49
CA LEU A 502 12.14 -18.63 20.37
C LEU A 502 12.85 -18.53 19.01
N LEU A 503 14.01 -17.89 18.96
CA LEU A 503 14.80 -17.80 17.72
C LEU A 503 15.40 -19.15 17.28
N GLU A 504 15.56 -20.12 18.17
CA GLU A 504 15.93 -21.50 17.79
C GLU A 504 14.83 -22.16 16.96
N GLU A 505 13.57 -21.73 17.12
CA GLU A 505 12.42 -22.20 16.31
C GLU A 505 12.13 -21.33 15.08
N SER A 506 13.05 -20.49 14.61
CA SER A 506 12.81 -19.48 13.55
C SER A 506 12.20 -20.07 12.27
N ALA A 507 12.60 -21.28 11.86
CA ALA A 507 12.04 -21.93 10.68
C ALA A 507 10.56 -22.32 10.87
N GLY A 508 10.20 -22.83 12.04
CA GLY A 508 8.80 -23.14 12.39
C GLY A 508 7.97 -21.86 12.52
N ILE A 509 8.52 -20.79 13.10
CA ILE A 509 7.86 -19.48 13.16
C ILE A 509 7.62 -18.94 11.74
N LEU A 510 8.57 -19.10 10.83
CA LEU A 510 8.36 -18.74 9.42
C LEU A 510 7.19 -19.52 8.82
N ASN A 511 7.08 -20.82 9.07
CA ASN A 511 5.94 -21.63 8.61
C ASN A 511 4.62 -21.13 9.20
N TRP A 512 4.60 -20.74 10.47
CA TRP A 512 3.44 -20.12 11.12
C TRP A 512 3.04 -18.80 10.43
N LEU A 513 4.01 -17.98 10.01
CA LEU A 513 3.78 -16.75 9.26
C LEU A 513 3.28 -17.04 7.83
N VAL A 514 3.86 -18.02 7.14
CA VAL A 514 3.45 -18.43 5.78
C VAL A 514 2.01 -18.95 5.79
N GLU A 515 1.64 -19.74 6.80
CA GLU A 515 0.25 -20.18 6.98
C GLU A 515 -0.68 -19.00 7.26
N GLY A 516 -0.26 -18.03 8.07
CA GLY A 516 -0.97 -16.77 8.28
C GLY A 516 -1.15 -15.96 6.99
N CYS A 517 -0.12 -15.93 6.13
CA CYS A 517 -0.18 -15.29 4.83
C CYS A 517 -1.20 -15.98 3.90
N ARG A 518 -1.23 -17.32 3.89
CA ARG A 518 -2.20 -18.09 3.13
C ARG A 518 -3.64 -17.78 3.59
N LYS A 519 -3.91 -17.85 4.90
CA LYS A 519 -5.22 -17.52 5.49
C LYS A 519 -5.64 -16.09 5.19
N TRP A 520 -4.71 -15.14 5.30
CA TRP A 520 -4.99 -13.74 4.97
C TRP A 520 -5.36 -13.56 3.48
N ARG A 521 -4.71 -14.27 2.58
CA ARG A 521 -5.03 -14.19 1.14
C ARG A 521 -6.37 -14.82 0.79
N GLU A 522 -6.82 -15.81 1.55
CA GLU A 522 -8.12 -16.46 1.39
C GLU A 522 -9.26 -15.65 2.00
N ASP A 523 -9.10 -15.20 3.25
CA ASP A 523 -10.17 -14.65 4.08
C ASP A 523 -10.02 -13.13 4.35
N GLY A 524 -8.92 -12.51 3.93
CA GLY A 524 -8.55 -11.15 4.34
C GLY A 524 -8.13 -11.08 5.82
N LEU A 525 -7.98 -9.87 6.34
CA LEU A 525 -7.64 -9.68 7.77
C LEU A 525 -8.75 -10.15 8.70
N ASN A 526 -10.01 -9.88 8.37
CA ASN A 526 -11.20 -10.28 9.11
C ASN A 526 -11.04 -10.11 10.64
N PRO A 527 -10.98 -8.87 11.17
CA PRO A 527 -10.72 -8.60 12.58
C PRO A 527 -11.83 -9.15 13.47
N PRO A 528 -11.49 -9.86 14.57
CA PRO A 528 -12.47 -10.36 15.53
C PRO A 528 -13.11 -9.23 16.34
N GLU A 529 -14.25 -9.52 16.95
CA GLU A 529 -15.05 -8.56 17.72
C GLU A 529 -14.21 -7.81 18.77
N ILE A 530 -13.34 -8.50 19.49
CA ILE A 530 -12.47 -7.90 20.50
C ILE A 530 -11.56 -6.77 19.91
N VAL A 531 -11.07 -6.93 18.69
CA VAL A 531 -10.24 -5.89 18.02
C VAL A 531 -11.12 -4.71 17.62
N LEU A 532 -12.32 -4.99 17.11
CA LEU A 532 -13.29 -3.95 16.73
C LEU A 532 -13.75 -3.15 17.94
N GLU A 533 -14.14 -3.83 19.03
CA GLU A 533 -14.54 -3.22 20.29
C GLU A 533 -13.43 -2.37 20.90
N LYS A 534 -12.20 -2.91 21.01
CA LYS A 534 -11.07 -2.17 21.58
C LYS A 534 -10.69 -0.95 20.74
N THR A 535 -10.80 -1.05 19.42
CA THR A 535 -10.62 0.09 18.52
C THR A 535 -11.71 1.14 18.70
N GLN A 536 -12.96 0.69 18.86
CA GLN A 536 -14.10 1.59 19.09
C GLN A 536 -14.04 2.24 20.49
N GLU A 537 -13.63 1.52 21.53
CA GLU A 537 -13.37 2.06 22.86
C GLU A 537 -12.27 3.14 22.78
N TYR A 538 -11.21 2.88 22.01
CA TYR A 538 -10.15 3.85 21.79
C TYR A 538 -10.68 5.11 21.09
N ARG A 539 -11.44 4.94 20.00
CA ARG A 539 -12.09 6.05 19.29
C ARG A 539 -12.97 6.87 20.24
N SER A 540 -13.78 6.19 21.03
CA SER A 540 -14.67 6.85 22.00
C SER A 540 -13.90 7.61 23.07
N SER A 541 -12.77 7.08 23.55
CA SER A 541 -11.92 7.76 24.54
C SER A 541 -11.16 8.98 23.98
N MET A 542 -11.03 9.10 22.65
CA MET A 542 -10.43 10.25 21.98
C MET A 542 -11.46 11.35 21.66
N ASP A 543 -12.74 11.06 21.83
CA ASP A 543 -13.82 12.04 21.61
C ASP A 543 -13.95 13.00 22.79
N LEU A 544 -13.10 14.02 22.77
CA LEU A 544 -13.04 15.07 23.81
C LEU A 544 -14.36 15.83 24.04
N LEU A 545 -15.33 15.71 23.13
CA LEU A 545 -16.62 16.37 23.28
C LEU A 545 -17.76 15.43 23.66
N LYS A 546 -17.54 14.12 23.61
CA LYS A 546 -18.62 13.14 23.81
C LYS A 546 -19.29 13.33 25.17
N GLU A 547 -18.52 13.30 26.24
CA GLU A 547 -19.05 13.44 27.60
C GLU A 547 -19.68 14.81 27.85
N PHE A 548 -19.07 15.88 27.32
CA PHE A 548 -19.68 17.21 27.36
C PHE A 548 -21.03 17.24 26.64
N LEU A 549 -21.11 16.66 25.45
CA LEU A 549 -22.35 16.62 24.68
C LEU A 549 -23.43 15.79 25.38
N GLU A 550 -23.06 14.65 25.96
CA GLU A 550 -23.97 13.75 26.69
C GLU A 550 -24.43 14.35 28.02
N SER A 551 -23.55 15.01 28.77
CA SER A 551 -23.84 15.53 30.10
C SER A 551 -24.50 16.92 30.06
N TYR A 552 -24.01 17.85 29.22
CA TYR A 552 -24.40 19.27 29.24
C TYR A 552 -25.32 19.68 28.10
N CYS A 553 -25.43 18.90 27.01
CA CYS A 553 -26.15 19.30 25.82
C CYS A 553 -27.39 18.44 25.52
N VAL A 554 -28.34 19.06 24.80
CA VAL A 554 -29.45 18.38 24.14
C VAL A 554 -29.17 18.41 22.64
N VAL A 555 -28.96 17.25 22.05
CA VAL A 555 -28.74 17.08 20.61
C VAL A 555 -30.06 16.70 19.95
N ALA A 556 -30.76 17.68 19.41
CA ALA A 556 -32.03 17.47 18.71
C ALA A 556 -32.35 18.66 17.81
N LEU A 557 -33.08 18.47 16.72
CA LEU A 557 -33.75 19.53 15.99
C LEU A 557 -35.10 19.86 16.67
N PRO A 558 -35.49 21.12 16.91
CA PRO A 558 -34.91 22.36 16.37
C PRO A 558 -33.98 23.12 17.35
N GLN A 559 -33.29 22.41 18.24
CA GLN A 559 -32.43 23.07 19.25
C GLN A 559 -31.38 23.98 18.61
N GLU A 560 -31.14 25.12 19.26
CA GLU A 560 -30.05 26.04 18.91
C GLU A 560 -29.49 26.76 20.15
N CYS A 561 -28.20 27.03 20.13
CA CYS A 561 -27.50 27.75 21.18
C CYS A 561 -26.49 28.73 20.59
N LEU A 562 -26.25 29.87 21.28
CA LEU A 562 -25.16 30.76 20.89
C LEU A 562 -23.82 30.05 21.02
N ALA A 563 -23.00 30.09 19.98
CA ALA A 563 -21.69 29.43 19.96
C ALA A 563 -20.73 29.89 21.06
N LYS A 564 -20.93 31.12 21.57
CA LYS A 564 -20.19 31.66 22.74
C LYS A 564 -20.62 30.97 24.03
N ASP A 565 -21.93 30.77 24.22
CA ASP A 565 -22.47 30.18 25.44
C ASP A 565 -22.20 28.70 25.50
N LEU A 566 -22.26 28.00 24.35
CA LEU A 566 -21.88 26.59 24.22
C LEU A 566 -20.39 26.36 24.55
N TYR A 567 -19.51 27.27 24.09
CA TYR A 567 -18.09 27.20 24.42
C TYR A 567 -17.81 27.54 25.90
N ALA A 568 -18.54 28.46 26.49
CA ALA A 568 -18.44 28.79 27.90
C ALA A 568 -18.84 27.58 28.78
N ALA A 569 -19.96 26.93 28.47
CA ALA A 569 -20.38 25.69 29.14
C ALA A 569 -19.38 24.56 28.97
N TYR A 570 -18.73 24.47 27.82
CA TYR A 570 -17.64 23.50 27.61
C TYR A 570 -16.42 23.78 28.51
N LEU A 571 -16.03 25.04 28.69
CA LEU A 571 -14.95 25.41 29.59
C LEU A 571 -15.27 25.08 31.06
N GLU A 572 -16.53 25.31 31.49
CA GLU A 572 -17.03 24.96 32.81
C GLU A 572 -16.96 23.44 33.03
N TRP A 573 -17.52 22.66 32.11
CA TRP A 573 -17.44 21.20 32.13
C TRP A 573 -15.98 20.71 32.21
N ALA A 574 -15.09 21.23 31.36
CA ALA A 574 -13.69 20.85 31.35
C ALA A 574 -12.96 21.13 32.67
N THR A 575 -13.32 22.27 33.33
CA THR A 575 -12.76 22.63 34.64
C THR A 575 -13.28 21.70 35.75
N GLU A 576 -14.56 21.33 35.71
CA GLU A 576 -15.17 20.41 36.69
C GLU A 576 -14.64 18.97 36.59
N HIS A 577 -14.19 18.58 35.40
CA HIS A 577 -13.68 17.22 35.11
C HIS A 577 -12.16 17.15 35.01
N ASP A 578 -11.43 18.21 35.42
CA ASP A 578 -9.97 18.31 35.32
C ASP A 578 -9.42 18.06 33.89
N GLU A 579 -10.25 18.37 32.88
CA GLU A 579 -9.87 18.22 31.48
C GLU A 579 -9.21 19.49 30.94
N ILE A 580 -8.22 19.30 30.03
CA ILE A 580 -7.57 20.45 29.37
C ILE A 580 -8.45 20.93 28.21
N PRO A 581 -9.08 22.11 28.31
CA PRO A 581 -10.00 22.57 27.30
C PRO A 581 -9.31 22.86 25.97
N VAL A 582 -9.94 22.45 24.88
CA VAL A 582 -9.48 22.80 23.53
C VAL A 582 -9.78 24.27 23.22
N LYS A 583 -8.92 24.89 22.39
CA LYS A 583 -9.14 26.27 21.96
C LYS A 583 -10.45 26.40 21.18
N ARG A 584 -11.14 27.55 21.31
CA ARG A 584 -12.42 27.83 20.68
C ARG A 584 -12.50 27.53 19.17
N ARG A 585 -11.39 27.74 18.44
CA ARG A 585 -11.33 27.40 17.01
C ARG A 585 -11.47 25.90 16.79
N LEU A 586 -10.74 25.09 17.55
CA LEU A 586 -10.79 23.63 17.46
C LEU A 586 -12.14 23.09 17.92
N PHE A 587 -12.68 23.59 19.05
CA PHE A 587 -14.03 23.26 19.52
C PHE A 587 -15.09 23.47 18.42
N ASN A 588 -15.06 24.62 17.76
CA ASN A 588 -15.99 24.89 16.67
C ASN A 588 -15.81 23.98 15.46
N MET A 589 -14.57 23.60 15.14
CA MET A 589 -14.27 22.66 14.07
C MET A 589 -14.80 21.26 14.40
N MET A 590 -14.62 20.78 15.62
CA MET A 590 -15.15 19.50 16.10
C MET A 590 -16.69 19.43 16.07
N LEU A 591 -17.36 20.56 16.30
CA LEU A 591 -18.82 20.65 16.13
C LEU A 591 -19.24 20.61 14.66
N ASP A 592 -18.46 21.23 13.75
CA ASP A 592 -18.73 21.18 12.31
C ASP A 592 -18.59 19.76 11.77
N GLU A 593 -17.54 19.04 12.19
CA GLU A 593 -17.28 17.65 11.82
C GLU A 593 -18.42 16.71 12.26
N ARG A 594 -19.13 17.05 13.36
CA ARG A 594 -20.32 16.34 13.83
C ARG A 594 -21.61 16.75 13.13
N GLY A 595 -21.53 17.67 12.17
CA GLY A 595 -22.67 18.11 11.38
C GLY A 595 -23.56 19.16 12.07
N PHE A 596 -23.14 19.74 13.20
CA PHE A 596 -23.89 20.84 13.81
C PHE A 596 -23.81 22.08 12.94
N GLY A 597 -24.98 22.58 12.53
CA GLY A 597 -25.10 23.73 11.64
C GLY A 597 -24.66 25.05 12.26
N ARG A 598 -24.53 26.09 11.42
CA ARG A 598 -24.21 27.46 11.83
C ARG A 598 -25.28 28.40 11.30
N ARG A 599 -25.83 29.28 12.17
CA ARG A 599 -26.77 30.35 11.81
C ARG A 599 -26.32 31.68 12.43
N ARG A 600 -26.27 32.74 11.67
CA ARG A 600 -26.03 34.11 12.21
C ARG A 600 -27.34 34.81 12.55
N SER A 601 -27.36 35.49 13.67
CA SER A 601 -28.44 36.39 14.10
C SER A 601 -27.85 37.70 14.60
N GLY A 602 -28.71 38.69 14.92
CA GLY A 602 -28.26 39.93 15.55
C GLY A 602 -27.59 39.74 16.92
N LYS A 603 -27.80 38.58 17.58
CA LYS A 603 -27.18 38.23 18.87
C LYS A 603 -25.82 37.49 18.70
N GLY A 604 -25.46 37.11 17.50
CA GLY A 604 -24.19 36.42 17.21
C GLY A 604 -24.33 35.13 16.39
N LEU A 605 -23.27 34.30 16.43
CA LEU A 605 -23.25 32.98 15.77
C LEU A 605 -23.97 31.97 16.65
N HIS A 606 -24.94 31.27 16.09
CA HIS A 606 -25.63 30.13 16.69
C HIS A 606 -25.15 28.81 16.12
N ARG A 607 -25.14 27.77 16.94
CA ARG A 607 -25.08 26.39 16.57
C ARG A 607 -26.48 25.82 16.51
N THR A 608 -26.83 25.12 15.43
CA THR A 608 -28.15 24.49 15.23
C THR A 608 -28.01 22.97 15.35
N GLY A 609 -29.07 22.31 15.82
CA GLY A 609 -29.08 20.89 16.13
C GLY A 609 -28.56 20.55 17.54
N ILE A 610 -28.17 21.57 18.31
CA ILE A 610 -27.64 21.44 19.67
C ILE A 610 -28.08 22.61 20.55
N GLY A 611 -28.43 22.29 21.79
CA GLY A 611 -28.76 23.24 22.85
C GLY A 611 -28.13 22.82 24.17
N LEU A 612 -28.08 23.73 25.14
CA LEU A 612 -27.68 23.41 26.52
C LEU A 612 -28.86 22.84 27.31
N LYS A 613 -28.60 21.85 28.18
CA LYS A 613 -29.59 21.37 29.14
C LYS A 613 -29.97 22.47 30.15
N ALA A 614 -31.18 22.41 30.69
CA ALA A 614 -31.62 23.31 31.73
C ALA A 614 -30.69 23.20 32.96
N GLY A 615 -30.17 24.36 33.42
CA GLY A 615 -29.19 24.42 34.52
C GLY A 615 -27.74 24.66 34.12
N HIS A 616 -27.39 24.49 32.86
CA HIS A 616 -26.02 24.66 32.35
C HIS A 616 -25.87 25.93 31.47
N VAL A 617 -26.71 26.96 31.70
CA VAL A 617 -26.49 28.28 31.09
C VAL A 617 -25.33 28.93 31.83
N SER A 618 -24.13 28.87 31.23
CA SER A 618 -22.91 29.32 31.87
C SER A 618 -22.91 30.78 32.26
N THR A 619 -22.57 31.04 33.52
CA THR A 619 -22.21 32.37 34.03
C THR A 619 -20.70 32.65 33.89
N PHE A 620 -19.95 31.78 33.22
CA PHE A 620 -18.50 31.79 33.12
C PHE A 620 -17.97 33.05 32.40
N ASN A 621 -17.05 33.75 33.03
CA ASN A 621 -16.46 34.96 32.48
C ASN A 621 -15.33 34.66 31.51
N LEU A 622 -15.59 34.68 30.21
CA LEU A 622 -14.65 34.35 29.12
C LEU A 622 -13.33 35.17 29.11
N ARG A 623 -13.19 36.22 29.96
CA ARG A 623 -11.99 37.07 29.98
C ARG A 623 -10.79 36.48 30.72
N ALA A 624 -10.93 35.36 31.41
CA ALA A 624 -9.88 34.76 32.21
C ALA A 624 -9.00 33.73 31.45
N PHE A 625 -9.33 33.40 30.19
CA PHE A 625 -8.68 32.35 29.39
C PHE A 625 -8.12 32.82 28.02
N HIS A 626 -7.65 34.07 27.95
CA HIS A 626 -6.92 34.59 26.78
C HIS A 626 -5.41 34.56 27.00
#